data_ffe87d2f9c95fc1c69ec51cd61e068f6
#
_entry.id   ffe87d2f9c95fc1c69ec51cd61e068f6
#
_cell.length_a   1.000
_cell.length_b   1.000
_cell.length_c   1.000
_cell.angle_alpha   90.00
_cell.angle_beta   90.00
_cell.angle_gamma   90.00
#
_symmetry.space_group_name_H-M   'P 1'
#
loop_
_entity.id
_entity.type
_entity.pdbx_description
1 polymer ?
#
loop_
_entity_poly.entity_id
_entity_poly.type
_entity_poly.pdbx_seq_one_letter_code
_entity_poly.pdbx_strand_id
1 'polypeptide(L)'
;MKRLIAAAVVAGIAFTAANAAPLPEAKPDEAGFSQAGLARLDDFFAREMLAKRVPGAVVAIARDGKLVHYKAYGQLDPAKGTPMPLDAIFALASMTKPMAAVAGLTLMEQGRLPLQASLSQYYPAFAEMQVGVPQPDGSLKMEAQARPITIHDLYRHTSGLMYGGRPDSSSLVARLYPDGTAPAIEGDTQAFIDRITKLPLAHQPATAFEYGFSIDVLGAVVEKVSEQRLGEYLAANVWKPLGMKDATFRPAEAQRERLARPFPNDPLTGKPQAIKLLDTPTRSDCGGACAFATVGDYIRFGQMLLNGGELDGQRVLGPKTVHHMTSNHLGPGIKNNVANVEPHRAGFSFGLSVAVRTHEGLSAVPGNPGEFSWNGAYGTQFFADPKERLVVVVGTAAPGELRKYYREQVQDIVYGAMVK
;
A
#
# COMPACT_ATOMS: atom_id res chain seq x y z
N MET A 1 -53.43 -7.66 -49.65
CA MET A 1 -52.80 -6.96 -48.55
C MET A 1 -51.55 -7.75 -48.15
N LYS A 2 -50.35 -7.33 -48.61
CA LYS A 2 -49.06 -7.96 -48.34
C LYS A 2 -48.41 -7.22 -47.17
N ARG A 3 -48.22 -7.90 -46.03
CA ARG A 3 -47.46 -7.36 -44.86
C ARG A 3 -45.97 -7.55 -45.13
N LEU A 4 -45.24 -6.46 -45.23
CA LEU A 4 -43.80 -6.44 -45.19
C LEU A 4 -43.36 -6.55 -43.72
N ILE A 5 -42.55 -7.57 -43.39
CA ILE A 5 -41.87 -7.72 -42.14
C ILE A 5 -40.47 -7.10 -42.35
N ALA A 6 -40.21 -5.97 -41.68
CA ALA A 6 -38.88 -5.36 -41.62
C ALA A 6 -38.05 -6.11 -40.55
N ALA A 7 -37.00 -6.79 -40.96
CA ALA A 7 -36.02 -7.37 -40.09
C ALA A 7 -35.03 -6.28 -39.63
N ALA A 8 -35.04 -5.91 -38.38
CA ALA A 8 -34.03 -5.02 -37.80
C ALA A 8 -32.76 -5.84 -37.53
N VAL A 9 -31.68 -5.55 -38.25
CA VAL A 9 -30.35 -6.06 -37.99
C VAL A 9 -29.77 -5.26 -36.81
N VAL A 10 -29.75 -5.87 -35.63
CA VAL A 10 -29.01 -5.32 -34.50
C VAL A 10 -27.54 -5.67 -34.71
N ALA A 11 -26.74 -4.68 -35.14
CA ALA A 11 -25.29 -4.79 -35.18
C ALA A 11 -24.76 -4.79 -33.74
N GLY A 12 -24.46 -5.98 -33.21
CA GLY A 12 -23.78 -6.14 -31.92
C GLY A 12 -22.34 -5.58 -32.06
N ILE A 13 -22.10 -4.44 -31.44
CA ILE A 13 -20.72 -3.95 -31.23
C ILE A 13 -20.11 -4.89 -30.21
N ALA A 14 -19.32 -5.84 -30.67
CA ALA A 14 -18.46 -6.66 -29.81
C ALA A 14 -17.38 -5.70 -29.23
N PHE A 15 -17.57 -5.27 -27.98
CA PHE A 15 -16.47 -4.71 -27.19
C PHE A 15 -15.47 -5.84 -26.99
N THR A 16 -14.46 -5.92 -27.83
CA THR A 16 -13.23 -6.64 -27.51
C THR A 16 -12.68 -5.98 -26.26
N ALA A 17 -12.65 -6.71 -25.14
CA ALA A 17 -11.90 -6.31 -23.96
C ALA A 17 -10.44 -6.20 -24.38
N ALA A 18 -10.02 -5.01 -24.79
CA ALA A 18 -8.62 -4.71 -25.03
C ALA A 18 -7.88 -5.04 -23.76
N ASN A 19 -6.83 -5.86 -23.84
CA ASN A 19 -5.90 -6.05 -22.76
C ASN A 19 -5.35 -4.66 -22.43
N ALA A 20 -5.84 -4.06 -21.32
CA ALA A 20 -5.37 -2.76 -20.90
C ALA A 20 -3.87 -2.89 -20.62
N ALA A 21 -3.05 -2.31 -21.52
CA ALA A 21 -1.64 -2.12 -21.23
C ALA A 21 -1.51 -1.30 -19.93
N PRO A 22 -0.43 -1.47 -19.14
CA PRO A 22 -0.29 -0.75 -17.88
C PRO A 22 -0.53 0.76 -18.03
N LEU A 23 0.19 1.43 -18.90
CA LEU A 23 0.03 2.83 -19.31
C LEU A 23 0.62 2.99 -20.72
N PRO A 24 0.31 4.06 -21.47
CA PRO A 24 1.01 4.35 -22.71
C PRO A 24 2.52 4.49 -22.50
N GLU A 25 3.33 4.11 -23.49
CA GLU A 25 4.78 4.22 -23.44
C GLU A 25 5.28 5.54 -24.00
N ALA A 26 6.42 6.03 -23.52
CA ALA A 26 7.18 7.13 -24.09
C ALA A 26 8.68 6.79 -24.07
N LYS A 27 9.44 7.40 -24.98
CA LYS A 27 10.89 7.31 -24.90
C LYS A 27 11.40 8.11 -23.70
N PRO A 28 12.42 7.64 -22.96
CA PRO A 28 12.96 8.34 -21.82
C PRO A 28 13.30 9.83 -22.10
N ASP A 29 13.96 10.10 -23.21
CA ASP A 29 14.38 11.47 -23.57
C ASP A 29 13.21 12.42 -23.83
N GLU A 30 12.11 11.92 -24.40
CA GLU A 30 10.88 12.68 -24.61
C GLU A 30 10.19 13.04 -23.29
N ALA A 31 10.36 12.21 -22.26
CA ALA A 31 9.82 12.41 -20.93
C ALA A 31 10.81 13.04 -19.93
N GLY A 32 11.95 13.55 -20.44
CA GLY A 32 12.95 14.25 -19.60
C GLY A 32 13.82 13.33 -18.74
N PHE A 33 14.01 12.08 -19.17
CA PHE A 33 14.96 11.16 -18.58
C PHE A 33 16.13 10.86 -19.49
N SER A 34 17.33 10.72 -18.93
CA SER A 34 18.46 10.17 -19.63
C SER A 34 18.34 8.65 -19.75
N GLN A 35 18.43 8.10 -20.95
CA GLN A 35 18.46 6.65 -21.16
C GLN A 35 19.65 6.01 -20.42
N ALA A 36 20.84 6.62 -20.45
CA ALA A 36 21.99 6.16 -19.70
C ALA A 36 21.78 6.26 -18.15
N GLY A 37 21.00 7.27 -17.70
CA GLY A 37 20.59 7.40 -16.31
C GLY A 37 19.72 6.23 -15.86
N LEU A 38 18.69 5.89 -16.64
CA LEU A 38 17.81 4.77 -16.36
C LEU A 38 18.50 3.40 -16.47
N ALA A 39 19.51 3.27 -17.35
CA ALA A 39 20.31 2.04 -17.45
C ALA A 39 21.05 1.69 -16.16
N ARG A 40 21.27 2.66 -15.27
CA ARG A 40 21.84 2.41 -13.93
C ARG A 40 20.93 1.52 -13.07
N LEU A 41 19.62 1.46 -13.34
CA LEU A 41 18.72 0.48 -12.71
C LEU A 41 19.06 -0.94 -13.16
N ASP A 42 19.34 -1.13 -14.45
CA ASP A 42 19.75 -2.42 -15.00
C ASP A 42 21.04 -2.91 -14.31
N ASP A 43 22.04 -2.03 -14.22
CA ASP A 43 23.32 -2.29 -13.56
C ASP A 43 23.13 -2.57 -12.05
N PHE A 44 22.28 -1.79 -11.39
CA PHE A 44 21.98 -1.97 -9.98
C PHE A 44 21.36 -3.35 -9.72
N PHE A 45 20.29 -3.70 -10.41
CA PHE A 45 19.64 -5.00 -10.20
C PHE A 45 20.52 -6.16 -10.63
N ALA A 46 21.29 -6.04 -11.72
CA ALA A 46 22.23 -7.08 -12.13
C ALA A 46 23.27 -7.36 -11.02
N ARG A 47 23.84 -6.31 -10.41
CA ARG A 47 24.80 -6.44 -9.30
C ARG A 47 24.16 -7.05 -8.06
N GLU A 48 22.96 -6.62 -7.68
CA GLU A 48 22.26 -7.15 -6.50
C GLU A 48 21.87 -8.63 -6.64
N MET A 49 21.49 -9.05 -7.86
CA MET A 49 21.19 -10.44 -8.17
C MET A 49 22.44 -11.32 -8.21
N LEU A 50 23.53 -10.83 -8.79
CA LEU A 50 24.83 -11.52 -8.78
C LEU A 50 25.30 -11.77 -7.34
N ALA A 51 25.09 -10.78 -6.47
CA ALA A 51 25.42 -10.87 -5.04
C ALA A 51 24.36 -11.69 -4.24
N LYS A 52 23.33 -12.25 -4.88
CA LYS A 52 22.21 -12.99 -4.26
C LYS A 52 21.53 -12.22 -3.13
N ARG A 53 21.38 -10.89 -3.28
CA ARG A 53 20.75 -10.04 -2.29
C ARG A 53 19.26 -9.78 -2.58
N VAL A 54 18.85 -9.78 -3.85
CA VAL A 54 17.45 -9.71 -4.28
C VAL A 54 17.14 -10.84 -5.25
N PRO A 55 16.01 -11.57 -5.13
CA PRO A 55 15.68 -12.67 -6.02
C PRO A 55 15.33 -12.20 -7.43
N GLY A 56 14.55 -11.15 -7.51
CA GLY A 56 14.09 -10.53 -8.73
C GLY A 56 13.19 -9.34 -8.43
N ALA A 57 12.92 -8.52 -9.45
CA ALA A 57 12.09 -7.34 -9.34
C ALA A 57 11.36 -7.05 -10.65
N VAL A 58 10.25 -6.31 -10.56
CA VAL A 58 9.65 -5.58 -11.67
C VAL A 58 9.63 -4.11 -11.28
N VAL A 59 10.05 -3.23 -12.18
CA VAL A 59 10.11 -1.79 -11.95
C VAL A 59 9.32 -1.07 -13.05
N ALA A 60 8.39 -0.22 -12.63
CA ALA A 60 7.66 0.68 -13.52
C ALA A 60 7.90 2.14 -13.10
N ILE A 61 8.23 2.98 -14.08
CA ILE A 61 8.38 4.43 -13.91
C ILE A 61 7.49 5.09 -14.96
N ALA A 62 6.59 5.95 -14.51
CA ALA A 62 5.75 6.76 -15.39
C ALA A 62 5.93 8.24 -15.10
N ARG A 63 6.04 9.06 -16.13
CA ARG A 63 6.03 10.52 -16.07
C ARG A 63 4.98 11.06 -17.04
N ASP A 64 4.21 12.04 -16.62
CA ASP A 64 3.10 12.59 -17.43
C ASP A 64 2.10 11.52 -17.91
N GLY A 65 1.87 10.48 -17.11
CA GLY A 65 0.98 9.38 -17.43
C GLY A 65 1.52 8.38 -18.47
N LYS A 66 2.82 8.45 -18.80
CA LYS A 66 3.46 7.56 -19.78
C LYS A 66 4.61 6.78 -19.15
N LEU A 67 4.66 5.47 -19.43
CA LEU A 67 5.77 4.61 -19.00
C LEU A 67 7.05 5.00 -19.74
N VAL A 68 8.08 5.30 -18.98
CA VAL A 68 9.45 5.54 -19.47
C VAL A 68 10.38 4.37 -19.16
N HIS A 69 9.97 3.51 -18.23
CA HIS A 69 10.68 2.30 -17.87
C HIS A 69 9.68 1.26 -17.34
N TYR A 70 9.68 0.06 -17.91
CA TYR A 70 8.89 -1.06 -17.41
C TYR A 70 9.64 -2.35 -17.72
N LYS A 71 10.36 -2.86 -16.71
CA LYS A 71 11.27 -4.00 -16.87
C LYS A 71 11.17 -4.98 -15.71
N ALA A 72 11.41 -6.25 -16.04
CA ALA A 72 11.56 -7.35 -15.10
C ALA A 72 13.05 -7.76 -15.01
N TYR A 73 13.46 -8.17 -13.81
CA TYR A 73 14.83 -8.55 -13.47
C TYR A 73 14.83 -9.84 -12.66
N GLY A 74 15.77 -10.72 -12.92
CA GLY A 74 16.05 -11.92 -12.11
C GLY A 74 14.96 -12.98 -12.15
N GLN A 75 14.61 -13.52 -10.98
CA GLN A 75 13.80 -14.71 -10.84
C GLN A 75 12.50 -14.47 -10.08
N LEU A 76 11.41 -15.06 -10.59
CA LEU A 76 10.11 -15.13 -9.94
C LEU A 76 10.14 -16.08 -8.74
N ASP A 77 10.73 -17.26 -8.95
CA ASP A 77 10.94 -18.29 -7.94
C ASP A 77 12.42 -18.70 -7.96
N PRO A 78 13.22 -18.20 -7.02
CA PRO A 78 14.65 -18.52 -6.99
C PRO A 78 14.97 -19.98 -6.67
N ALA A 79 14.05 -20.72 -6.03
CA ALA A 79 14.24 -22.13 -5.75
C ALA A 79 14.10 -23.00 -7.03
N LYS A 80 13.32 -22.51 -8.00
CA LYS A 80 13.09 -23.18 -9.30
C LYS A 80 13.91 -22.59 -10.43
N GLY A 81 14.55 -21.43 -10.22
CA GLY A 81 15.24 -20.71 -11.28
C GLY A 81 14.30 -20.10 -12.33
N THR A 82 13.01 -19.92 -12.02
CA THR A 82 12.01 -19.39 -12.95
C THR A 82 12.29 -17.91 -13.22
N PRO A 83 12.44 -17.46 -14.48
CA PRO A 83 12.62 -16.03 -14.80
C PRO A 83 11.46 -15.18 -14.34
N MET A 84 11.73 -13.91 -13.95
CA MET A 84 10.72 -12.94 -13.56
C MET A 84 9.96 -12.44 -14.80
N PRO A 85 8.64 -12.66 -14.93
CA PRO A 85 7.85 -12.07 -15.99
C PRO A 85 7.38 -10.65 -15.61
N LEU A 86 7.03 -9.82 -16.59
CA LEU A 86 6.52 -8.46 -16.35
C LEU A 86 5.18 -8.45 -15.59
N ASP A 87 4.38 -9.49 -15.77
CA ASP A 87 3.08 -9.67 -15.12
C ASP A 87 3.18 -10.51 -13.83
N ALA A 88 4.36 -10.58 -13.23
CA ALA A 88 4.54 -11.17 -11.90
C ALA A 88 3.63 -10.53 -10.87
N ILE A 89 3.03 -11.34 -10.02
CA ILE A 89 2.13 -10.91 -8.94
C ILE A 89 2.91 -10.90 -7.63
N PHE A 90 2.82 -9.79 -6.91
CA PHE A 90 3.51 -9.58 -5.65
C PHE A 90 2.52 -9.52 -4.49
N ALA A 91 2.85 -10.15 -3.37
CA ALA A 91 2.20 -9.89 -2.10
C ALA A 91 2.57 -8.45 -1.66
N LEU A 92 1.59 -7.57 -1.64
CA LEU A 92 1.80 -6.13 -1.48
C LEU A 92 2.17 -5.72 -0.06
N ALA A 93 1.87 -6.56 0.93
CA ALA A 93 1.94 -6.18 2.33
C ALA A 93 1.29 -4.79 2.55
N SER A 94 1.99 -3.87 3.19
CA SER A 94 1.42 -2.55 3.55
C SER A 94 1.07 -1.64 2.38
N MET A 95 1.47 -1.95 1.14
CA MET A 95 0.92 -1.26 -0.04
C MET A 95 -0.57 -1.57 -0.27
N THR A 96 -1.17 -2.51 0.45
CA THR A 96 -2.62 -2.68 0.55
C THR A 96 -3.31 -1.46 1.15
N LYS A 97 -2.68 -0.78 2.12
CA LYS A 97 -3.27 0.31 2.91
C LYS A 97 -3.79 1.49 2.09
N PRO A 98 -3.05 2.05 1.11
CA PRO A 98 -3.58 3.13 0.28
C PRO A 98 -4.84 2.71 -0.49
N MET A 99 -4.93 1.47 -0.97
CA MET A 99 -6.12 0.98 -1.66
C MET A 99 -7.32 0.84 -0.71
N ALA A 100 -7.12 0.27 0.48
CA ALA A 100 -8.16 0.18 1.51
C ALA A 100 -8.62 1.58 1.96
N ALA A 101 -7.70 2.54 2.06
CA ALA A 101 -8.02 3.93 2.35
C ALA A 101 -8.89 4.56 1.24
N VAL A 102 -8.55 4.36 -0.03
CA VAL A 102 -9.36 4.82 -1.15
C VAL A 102 -10.77 4.23 -1.09
N ALA A 103 -10.93 2.94 -0.77
CA ALA A 103 -12.25 2.33 -0.57
C ALA A 103 -13.09 3.07 0.49
N GLY A 104 -12.50 3.38 1.63
CA GLY A 104 -13.21 4.16 2.66
C GLY A 104 -13.49 5.61 2.22
N LEU A 105 -12.58 6.23 1.45
CA LEU A 105 -12.79 7.59 0.92
C LEU A 105 -13.91 7.65 -0.13
N THR A 106 -14.14 6.60 -0.93
CA THR A 106 -15.33 6.55 -1.80
C THR A 106 -16.62 6.53 -0.99
N LEU A 107 -16.66 5.84 0.16
CA LEU A 107 -17.79 5.87 1.08
C LEU A 107 -17.94 7.23 1.76
N MET A 108 -16.84 7.91 2.06
CA MET A 108 -16.85 9.27 2.59
C MET A 108 -17.49 10.25 1.58
N GLU A 109 -17.09 10.20 0.30
CA GLU A 109 -17.69 11.02 -0.76
C GLU A 109 -19.19 10.75 -0.95
N GLN A 110 -19.64 9.53 -0.68
CA GLN A 110 -21.07 9.17 -0.68
C GLN A 110 -21.82 9.63 0.59
N GLY A 111 -21.15 10.27 1.54
CA GLY A 111 -21.74 10.67 2.83
C GLY A 111 -22.00 9.50 3.80
N ARG A 112 -21.50 8.30 3.51
CA ARG A 112 -21.74 7.08 4.29
C ARG A 112 -20.69 6.81 5.37
N LEU A 113 -19.51 7.41 5.27
CA LEU A 113 -18.40 7.22 6.23
C LEU A 113 -17.75 8.56 6.59
N PRO A 114 -18.36 9.37 7.49
CA PRO A 114 -17.79 10.63 7.94
C PRO A 114 -16.47 10.39 8.71
N LEU A 115 -15.41 11.15 8.40
CA LEU A 115 -14.10 11.00 9.06
C LEU A 115 -14.15 11.29 10.58
N GLN A 116 -15.05 12.15 11.03
CA GLN A 116 -15.22 12.49 12.45
C GLN A 116 -16.11 11.51 13.22
N ALA A 117 -16.72 10.54 12.54
CA ALA A 117 -17.52 9.53 13.20
C ALA A 117 -16.68 8.74 14.20
N SER A 118 -17.24 8.46 15.38
CA SER A 118 -16.60 7.56 16.36
C SER A 118 -16.55 6.14 15.81
N LEU A 119 -15.41 5.48 15.94
CA LEU A 119 -15.24 4.07 15.58
C LEU A 119 -16.23 3.16 16.30
N SER A 120 -16.61 3.51 17.54
CA SER A 120 -17.58 2.75 18.35
C SER A 120 -19.00 2.74 17.77
N GLN A 121 -19.34 3.64 16.83
CA GLN A 121 -20.62 3.57 16.10
C GLN A 121 -20.71 2.35 15.19
N TYR A 122 -19.56 1.86 14.69
CA TYR A 122 -19.46 0.69 13.81
C TYR A 122 -19.15 -0.59 14.60
N TYR A 123 -18.29 -0.48 15.59
CA TYR A 123 -17.85 -1.57 16.47
C TYR A 123 -17.84 -1.09 17.93
N PRO A 124 -18.93 -1.33 18.69
CA PRO A 124 -19.11 -0.80 20.06
C PRO A 124 -17.97 -1.10 21.03
N ALA A 125 -17.27 -2.25 20.87
CA ALA A 125 -16.17 -2.64 21.71
C ALA A 125 -14.99 -1.64 21.75
N PHE A 126 -14.85 -0.76 20.74
CA PHE A 126 -13.84 0.31 20.75
C PHE A 126 -14.18 1.47 21.70
N ALA A 127 -15.38 1.53 22.27
CA ALA A 127 -15.73 2.56 23.26
C ALA A 127 -14.99 2.37 24.59
N GLU A 128 -14.64 1.13 24.92
CA GLU A 128 -14.12 0.74 26.26
C GLU A 128 -12.63 0.41 26.25
N MET A 129 -11.91 0.68 25.16
CA MET A 129 -10.49 0.42 25.09
C MET A 129 -9.71 1.24 26.09
N GLN A 130 -8.66 0.65 26.64
CA GLN A 130 -7.76 1.29 27.59
C GLN A 130 -6.43 1.63 26.93
N VAL A 131 -5.75 2.63 27.47
CA VAL A 131 -4.40 3.04 27.07
C VAL A 131 -3.40 2.49 28.07
N GLY A 132 -2.37 1.81 27.60
CA GLY A 132 -1.28 1.32 28.44
C GLY A 132 -0.24 2.41 28.66
N VAL A 133 -0.11 2.91 29.89
CA VAL A 133 0.84 3.96 30.27
C VAL A 133 2.01 3.33 31.02
N PRO A 134 3.24 3.31 30.44
CA PRO A 134 4.42 2.79 31.12
C PRO A 134 4.71 3.56 32.41
N GLN A 135 5.02 2.85 33.48
CA GLN A 135 5.40 3.41 34.78
C GLN A 135 6.92 3.31 35.00
N PRO A 136 7.52 4.15 35.89
CA PRO A 136 8.95 4.11 36.18
C PRO A 136 9.47 2.77 36.73
N ASP A 137 8.61 1.99 37.36
CA ASP A 137 8.92 0.65 37.91
C ASP A 137 8.86 -0.46 36.84
N GLY A 138 8.59 -0.10 35.57
CA GLY A 138 8.49 -1.05 34.47
C GLY A 138 7.13 -1.74 34.35
N SER A 139 6.13 -1.35 35.12
CA SER A 139 4.75 -1.82 35.00
C SER A 139 3.96 -1.00 33.97
N LEU A 140 2.76 -1.47 33.62
CA LEU A 140 1.79 -0.74 32.82
C LEU A 140 0.58 -0.36 33.69
N LYS A 141 0.28 0.93 33.74
CA LYS A 141 -1.01 1.42 34.26
C LYS A 141 -2.00 1.49 33.10
N MET A 142 -3.16 0.89 33.28
CA MET A 142 -4.26 1.02 32.31
C MET A 142 -5.10 2.25 32.62
N GLU A 143 -5.29 3.13 31.62
CA GLU A 143 -6.09 4.35 31.74
C GLU A 143 -7.19 4.36 30.67
N ALA A 144 -8.33 4.96 30.98
CA ALA A 144 -9.39 5.15 29.99
C ALA A 144 -8.89 6.01 28.82
N GLN A 145 -9.42 5.78 27.64
CA GLN A 145 -9.19 6.69 26.50
C GLN A 145 -9.82 8.07 26.80
N ALA A 146 -9.05 9.14 26.57
CA ALA A 146 -9.47 10.51 26.85
C ALA A 146 -10.58 11.01 25.89
N ARG A 147 -10.72 10.39 24.74
CA ARG A 147 -11.75 10.62 23.74
C ARG A 147 -11.96 9.37 22.88
N PRO A 148 -13.12 9.24 22.22
CA PRO A 148 -13.33 8.15 21.25
C PRO A 148 -12.31 8.19 20.10
N ILE A 149 -11.90 7.01 19.62
CA ILE A 149 -11.19 6.87 18.34
C ILE A 149 -12.16 7.26 17.22
N THR A 150 -11.70 8.08 16.28
CA THR A 150 -12.47 8.43 15.07
C THR A 150 -11.99 7.66 13.85
N ILE A 151 -12.80 7.65 12.80
CA ILE A 151 -12.39 7.13 11.48
C ILE A 151 -11.15 7.87 10.98
N HIS A 152 -11.06 9.19 11.19
CA HIS A 152 -9.87 9.98 10.85
C HIS A 152 -8.60 9.47 11.55
N ASP A 153 -8.69 9.05 12.83
CA ASP A 153 -7.54 8.50 13.55
C ASP A 153 -7.04 7.18 12.94
N LEU A 154 -7.95 6.37 12.39
CA LEU A 154 -7.56 5.16 11.67
C LEU A 154 -6.74 5.51 10.43
N TYR A 155 -7.23 6.42 9.58
CA TYR A 155 -6.56 6.82 8.34
C TYR A 155 -5.14 7.33 8.56
N ARG A 156 -4.91 8.13 9.59
CA ARG A 156 -3.63 8.78 9.89
C ARG A 156 -2.79 8.07 10.94
N HIS A 157 -3.17 6.84 11.32
CA HIS A 157 -2.46 6.05 12.34
C HIS A 157 -2.29 6.77 13.68
N THR A 158 -3.31 7.47 14.16
CA THR A 158 -3.31 8.12 15.48
C THR A 158 -4.33 7.52 16.44
N SER A 159 -4.83 6.33 16.14
CA SER A 159 -5.77 5.59 16.99
C SER A 159 -5.15 5.02 18.26
N GLY A 160 -3.82 4.86 18.29
CA GLY A 160 -3.09 4.15 19.35
C GLY A 160 -2.97 2.64 19.12
N LEU A 161 -3.61 2.07 18.10
CA LEU A 161 -3.42 0.67 17.68
C LEU A 161 -2.03 0.49 17.06
N MET A 162 -1.31 -0.56 17.45
CA MET A 162 0.05 -0.80 17.00
C MET A 162 0.25 -2.23 16.46
N TYR A 163 1.43 -2.52 15.90
CA TYR A 163 1.92 -3.87 15.63
C TYR A 163 2.90 -4.29 16.72
N GLY A 164 2.82 -5.55 17.17
CA GLY A 164 3.87 -6.18 17.96
C GLY A 164 5.07 -6.62 17.11
N GLY A 165 6.10 -7.15 17.81
CA GLY A 165 7.26 -7.77 17.14
C GLY A 165 8.16 -6.83 16.34
N ARG A 166 7.99 -5.51 16.48
CA ARG A 166 8.84 -4.54 15.78
C ARG A 166 10.16 -4.36 16.55
N PRO A 167 11.32 -4.50 15.87
CA PRO A 167 12.63 -4.38 16.52
C PRO A 167 12.89 -3.02 17.17
N ASP A 168 12.26 -1.97 16.64
CA ASP A 168 12.36 -0.58 17.08
C ASP A 168 11.38 -0.22 18.21
N SER A 169 10.51 -1.15 18.62
CA SER A 169 9.53 -0.91 19.67
C SER A 169 10.06 -1.40 21.04
N SER A 170 10.57 -0.47 21.83
CA SER A 170 10.85 -0.69 23.26
C SER A 170 9.61 -0.59 24.15
N SER A 171 8.44 -0.31 23.57
CA SER A 171 7.20 -0.12 24.30
C SER A 171 6.75 -1.39 25.02
N LEU A 172 6.42 -1.28 26.31
CA LEU A 172 5.82 -2.36 27.09
C LEU A 172 4.48 -2.82 26.47
N VAL A 173 3.72 -1.90 25.89
CA VAL A 173 2.46 -2.20 25.18
C VAL A 173 2.71 -3.08 23.96
N ALA A 174 3.80 -2.86 23.21
CA ALA A 174 4.14 -3.67 22.06
C ALA A 174 4.31 -5.16 22.35
N ARG A 175 4.73 -5.49 23.57
CA ARG A 175 4.90 -6.90 24.02
C ARG A 175 3.58 -7.64 24.20
N LEU A 176 2.48 -6.91 24.31
CA LEU A 176 1.12 -7.46 24.44
C LEU A 176 0.50 -7.73 23.08
N TYR A 177 1.02 -7.06 22.02
CA TYR A 177 0.52 -7.23 20.66
C TYR A 177 1.20 -8.43 19.99
N PRO A 178 0.43 -9.22 19.21
CA PRO A 178 1.00 -10.27 18.37
C PRO A 178 1.92 -9.70 17.29
N ASP A 179 2.89 -10.49 16.88
CA ASP A 179 3.86 -10.08 15.87
C ASP A 179 3.22 -9.83 14.50
N GLY A 180 3.54 -8.68 13.93
CA GLY A 180 3.18 -8.30 12.56
C GLY A 180 1.67 -8.34 12.31
N THR A 181 1.26 -8.91 11.17
CA THR A 181 -0.13 -8.92 10.69
C THR A 181 -0.89 -10.20 11.03
N ALA A 182 -0.31 -11.13 11.77
CA ALA A 182 -0.91 -12.43 12.10
C ALA A 182 -2.36 -12.34 12.62
N PRO A 183 -2.71 -11.40 13.52
CA PRO A 183 -4.09 -11.27 14.01
C PRO A 183 -5.12 -10.98 12.92
N ALA A 184 -4.74 -10.21 11.91
CA ALA A 184 -5.63 -9.85 10.81
C ALA A 184 -5.74 -10.95 9.75
N ILE A 185 -4.80 -11.89 9.72
CA ILE A 185 -4.75 -13.01 8.76
C ILE A 185 -5.47 -14.25 9.31
N GLU A 186 -5.36 -14.49 10.62
CA GLU A 186 -5.84 -15.67 11.31
C GLU A 186 -7.29 -15.53 11.77
N GLY A 187 -8.25 -15.82 10.94
CA GLY A 187 -9.67 -15.74 11.25
C GLY A 187 -10.45 -14.83 10.29
N ASP A 188 -11.72 -14.63 10.59
CA ASP A 188 -12.55 -13.66 9.87
C ASP A 188 -12.43 -12.25 10.48
N THR A 189 -13.09 -11.29 9.85
CA THR A 189 -13.06 -9.89 10.26
C THR A 189 -13.57 -9.68 11.69
N GLN A 190 -14.63 -10.41 12.12
CA GLN A 190 -15.14 -10.27 13.47
C GLN A 190 -14.16 -10.83 14.51
N ALA A 191 -13.56 -11.99 14.25
CA ALA A 191 -12.53 -12.56 15.12
C ALA A 191 -11.30 -11.65 15.28
N PHE A 192 -10.93 -10.94 14.21
CA PHE A 192 -9.90 -9.91 14.27
C PHE A 192 -10.30 -8.76 15.20
N ILE A 193 -11.50 -8.19 15.03
CA ILE A 193 -12.02 -7.10 15.88
C ILE A 193 -12.06 -7.52 17.35
N ASP A 194 -12.61 -8.72 17.65
CA ASP A 194 -12.71 -9.24 19.01
C ASP A 194 -11.34 -9.44 19.68
N ARG A 195 -10.30 -9.72 18.90
CA ARG A 195 -8.93 -9.88 19.38
C ARG A 195 -8.28 -8.53 19.67
N ILE A 196 -8.40 -7.58 18.72
CA ILE A 196 -7.74 -6.26 18.80
C ILE A 196 -8.33 -5.41 19.93
N THR A 197 -9.62 -5.49 20.18
CA THR A 197 -10.30 -4.71 21.23
C THR A 197 -9.95 -5.13 22.65
N LYS A 198 -9.30 -6.30 22.82
CA LYS A 198 -8.78 -6.76 24.13
C LYS A 198 -7.37 -6.23 24.45
N LEU A 199 -6.71 -5.58 23.50
CA LEU A 199 -5.35 -5.07 23.65
C LEU A 199 -5.39 -3.58 24.00
N PRO A 200 -4.46 -3.08 24.85
CA PRO A 200 -4.41 -1.66 25.17
C PRO A 200 -3.87 -0.84 23.99
N LEU A 201 -4.33 0.39 23.87
CA LEU A 201 -3.75 1.38 22.98
C LEU A 201 -2.35 1.79 23.47
N ALA A 202 -1.42 2.04 22.55
CA ALA A 202 -0.07 2.51 22.87
C ALA A 202 -0.04 3.99 23.26
N HIS A 203 -1.00 4.78 22.80
CA HIS A 203 -1.11 6.21 23.04
C HIS A 203 -2.59 6.61 23.14
N GLN A 204 -2.85 7.73 23.79
CA GLN A 204 -4.17 8.37 23.73
C GLN A 204 -4.52 8.70 22.27
N PRO A 205 -5.77 8.49 21.83
CA PRO A 205 -6.17 8.80 20.48
C PRO A 205 -5.85 10.26 20.09
N ALA A 206 -5.27 10.45 18.90
CA ALA A 206 -4.81 11.72 18.31
C ALA A 206 -3.62 12.39 19.03
N THR A 207 -2.81 11.69 19.80
CA THR A 207 -1.62 12.28 20.44
C THR A 207 -0.31 11.94 19.73
N ALA A 208 -0.23 10.79 19.06
CA ALA A 208 0.96 10.35 18.35
C ALA A 208 0.61 9.51 17.11
N PHE A 209 1.46 9.58 16.10
CA PHE A 209 1.47 8.61 15.03
C PHE A 209 2.05 7.29 15.56
N GLU A 210 1.26 6.21 15.47
CA GLU A 210 1.67 4.86 15.81
C GLU A 210 1.25 3.88 14.71
N TYR A 211 2.26 3.36 14.00
CA TYR A 211 2.01 2.47 12.88
C TYR A 211 1.54 1.09 13.34
N GLY A 212 0.36 0.67 12.88
CA GLY A 212 -0.24 -0.58 13.32
C GLY A 212 -1.52 -0.96 12.57
N PHE A 213 -2.44 -1.60 13.30
CA PHE A 213 -3.67 -2.19 12.78
C PHE A 213 -4.77 -1.19 12.36
N SER A 214 -4.51 0.11 12.41
CA SER A 214 -5.53 1.14 12.09
C SER A 214 -6.23 0.89 10.75
N ILE A 215 -5.48 0.54 9.70
CA ILE A 215 -6.07 0.34 8.36
C ILE A 215 -6.70 -1.05 8.20
N ASP A 216 -6.29 -2.04 8.99
CA ASP A 216 -7.02 -3.31 9.07
C ASP A 216 -8.41 -3.09 9.67
N VAL A 217 -8.50 -2.28 10.74
CA VAL A 217 -9.78 -1.86 11.35
C VAL A 217 -10.59 -1.00 10.39
N LEU A 218 -9.96 -0.09 9.64
CA LEU A 218 -10.63 0.68 8.60
C LEU A 218 -11.24 -0.24 7.52
N GLY A 219 -10.51 -1.28 7.10
CA GLY A 219 -11.04 -2.30 6.18
C GLY A 219 -12.31 -2.97 6.72
N ALA A 220 -12.30 -3.34 8.02
CA ALA A 220 -13.48 -3.88 8.68
C ALA A 220 -14.66 -2.88 8.72
N VAL A 221 -14.38 -1.59 8.92
CA VAL A 221 -15.41 -0.54 8.84
C VAL A 221 -15.97 -0.41 7.43
N VAL A 222 -15.10 -0.48 6.40
CA VAL A 222 -15.57 -0.49 4.99
C VAL A 222 -16.50 -1.68 4.74
N GLU A 223 -16.16 -2.89 5.20
CA GLU A 223 -17.04 -4.07 5.10
C GLU A 223 -18.39 -3.83 5.80
N LYS A 224 -18.35 -3.26 7.01
CA LYS A 224 -19.56 -2.97 7.80
C LYS A 224 -20.48 -1.96 7.12
N VAL A 225 -19.92 -0.89 6.53
CA VAL A 225 -20.69 0.19 5.89
C VAL A 225 -21.17 -0.21 4.50
N SER A 226 -20.37 -0.95 3.74
CA SER A 226 -20.71 -1.37 2.39
C SER A 226 -21.57 -2.62 2.33
N GLU A 227 -21.59 -3.43 3.41
CA GLU A 227 -22.19 -4.77 3.47
C GLU A 227 -21.56 -5.76 2.46
N GLN A 228 -20.32 -5.50 2.07
CA GLN A 228 -19.53 -6.32 1.14
C GLN A 228 -18.18 -6.65 1.77
N ARG A 229 -17.55 -7.74 1.33
CA ARG A 229 -16.14 -7.97 1.66
C ARG A 229 -15.27 -6.84 1.07
N LEU A 230 -14.21 -6.48 1.79
CA LEU A 230 -13.33 -5.39 1.33
C LEU A 230 -12.80 -5.63 -0.09
N GLY A 231 -12.44 -6.86 -0.43
CA GLY A 231 -11.96 -7.22 -1.77
C GLY A 231 -13.03 -7.08 -2.85
N GLU A 232 -14.27 -7.41 -2.55
CA GLU A 232 -15.39 -7.23 -3.48
C GLU A 232 -15.68 -5.75 -3.70
N TYR A 233 -15.68 -4.97 -2.62
CA TYR A 233 -15.87 -3.53 -2.69
C TYR A 233 -14.75 -2.85 -3.50
N LEU A 234 -13.48 -3.19 -3.22
CA LEU A 234 -12.32 -2.71 -3.98
C LEU A 234 -12.37 -3.13 -5.45
N ALA A 235 -12.74 -4.36 -5.73
CA ALA A 235 -12.87 -4.85 -7.10
C ALA A 235 -13.91 -4.08 -7.90
N ALA A 236 -15.06 -3.77 -7.31
CA ALA A 236 -16.14 -3.04 -7.97
C ALA A 236 -15.84 -1.55 -8.15
N ASN A 237 -15.27 -0.89 -7.13
CA ASN A 237 -15.18 0.56 -7.07
C ASN A 237 -13.79 1.13 -7.38
N VAL A 238 -12.73 0.29 -7.38
CA VAL A 238 -11.35 0.73 -7.60
C VAL A 238 -10.67 -0.10 -8.69
N TRP A 239 -10.55 -1.41 -8.50
CA TRP A 239 -9.69 -2.23 -9.36
C TRP A 239 -10.22 -2.38 -10.78
N LYS A 240 -11.50 -2.74 -10.95
CA LYS A 240 -12.12 -2.88 -12.28
C LYS A 240 -12.17 -1.55 -13.04
N PRO A 241 -12.64 -0.42 -12.44
CA PRO A 241 -12.57 0.88 -13.10
C PRO A 241 -11.17 1.25 -13.58
N LEU A 242 -10.14 0.93 -12.80
CA LEU A 242 -8.75 1.20 -13.15
C LEU A 242 -8.11 0.13 -14.06
N GLY A 243 -8.82 -0.93 -14.42
CA GLY A 243 -8.26 -2.02 -15.22
C GLY A 243 -7.16 -2.83 -14.51
N MET A 244 -7.15 -2.86 -13.18
CA MET A 244 -6.24 -3.65 -12.34
C MET A 244 -6.72 -5.10 -12.29
N LYS A 245 -6.32 -5.90 -13.28
CA LYS A 245 -6.90 -7.22 -13.53
C LYS A 245 -6.47 -8.30 -12.56
N ASP A 246 -5.26 -8.15 -12.01
CA ASP A 246 -4.65 -9.14 -11.13
C ASP A 246 -4.71 -8.74 -9.65
N ALA A 247 -5.23 -7.54 -9.34
CA ALA A 247 -5.41 -7.10 -7.97
C ALA A 247 -6.46 -7.95 -7.25
N THR A 248 -6.07 -8.54 -6.10
CA THR A 248 -6.93 -9.48 -5.36
C THR A 248 -6.44 -9.67 -3.93
N PHE A 249 -7.30 -10.15 -3.02
CA PHE A 249 -6.90 -10.70 -1.73
C PHE A 249 -6.70 -12.23 -1.78
N ARG A 250 -7.21 -12.88 -2.82
CA ARG A 250 -7.16 -14.34 -2.99
C ARG A 250 -6.78 -14.67 -4.42
N PRO A 251 -5.47 -14.87 -4.69
CA PRO A 251 -5.02 -15.30 -6.01
C PRO A 251 -5.72 -16.59 -6.43
N ALA A 252 -6.36 -16.57 -7.61
CA ALA A 252 -6.91 -17.76 -8.23
C ALA A 252 -5.78 -18.72 -8.65
N GLU A 253 -6.10 -19.98 -8.90
CA GLU A 253 -5.09 -21.00 -9.24
C GLU A 253 -4.19 -20.58 -10.40
N ALA A 254 -4.76 -20.02 -11.46
CA ALA A 254 -3.99 -19.51 -12.61
C ALA A 254 -3.06 -18.33 -12.26
N GLN A 255 -3.35 -17.58 -11.20
CA GLN A 255 -2.50 -16.48 -10.74
C GLN A 255 -1.35 -16.98 -9.85
N ARG A 256 -1.49 -18.16 -9.21
CA ARG A 256 -0.51 -18.69 -8.27
C ARG A 256 0.83 -18.99 -8.92
N GLU A 257 0.84 -19.37 -10.20
CA GLU A 257 2.05 -19.63 -10.97
C GLU A 257 2.87 -18.35 -11.24
N ARG A 258 2.24 -17.18 -11.15
CA ARG A 258 2.87 -15.87 -11.31
C ARG A 258 3.23 -15.17 -9.98
N LEU A 259 3.08 -15.85 -8.83
CA LEU A 259 3.42 -15.30 -7.52
C LEU A 259 4.94 -15.26 -7.33
N ALA A 260 5.48 -14.07 -7.09
CA ALA A 260 6.88 -13.88 -6.78
C ALA A 260 7.22 -14.42 -5.38
N ARG A 261 8.32 -15.18 -5.30
CA ARG A 261 8.79 -15.86 -4.08
C ARG A 261 10.12 -15.29 -3.58
N PRO A 262 10.31 -15.22 -2.25
CA PRO A 262 11.58 -14.78 -1.66
C PRO A 262 12.65 -15.86 -1.77
N PHE A 263 13.90 -15.49 -1.51
CA PHE A 263 14.91 -16.49 -1.14
C PHE A 263 14.45 -17.23 0.13
N PRO A 264 14.80 -18.52 0.29
CA PRO A 264 14.43 -19.29 1.48
C PRO A 264 15.08 -18.75 2.76
N ASN A 265 16.22 -18.10 2.64
CA ASN A 265 16.94 -17.48 3.75
C ASN A 265 17.17 -15.99 3.47
N ASP A 266 17.10 -15.18 4.52
CA ASP A 266 17.42 -13.76 4.48
C ASP A 266 18.90 -13.55 4.11
N PRO A 267 19.22 -12.77 3.08
CA PRO A 267 20.60 -12.61 2.59
C PRO A 267 21.57 -11.95 3.58
N LEU A 268 21.06 -11.16 4.55
CA LEU A 268 21.90 -10.51 5.57
C LEU A 268 22.16 -11.40 6.77
N THR A 269 21.11 -12.10 7.23
CA THR A 269 21.17 -12.81 8.51
C THR A 269 21.31 -14.31 8.36
N GLY A 270 21.10 -14.86 7.15
CA GLY A 270 21.07 -16.30 6.90
C GLY A 270 19.85 -17.03 7.51
N LYS A 271 18.98 -16.32 8.23
CA LYS A 271 17.82 -16.93 8.88
C LYS A 271 16.74 -17.31 7.86
N PRO A 272 15.99 -18.40 8.10
CA PRO A 272 14.85 -18.77 7.28
C PRO A 272 13.85 -17.60 7.18
N GLN A 273 13.33 -17.37 5.98
CA GLN A 273 12.30 -16.37 5.73
C GLN A 273 11.20 -16.91 4.82
N ALA A 274 9.99 -16.39 4.98
CA ALA A 274 8.85 -16.74 4.14
C ALA A 274 7.84 -15.59 4.09
N ILE A 275 7.07 -15.57 3.02
CA ILE A 275 5.88 -14.71 2.92
C ILE A 275 4.66 -15.62 3.12
N LYS A 276 4.16 -15.70 4.35
CA LYS A 276 3.08 -16.63 4.74
C LYS A 276 1.84 -16.54 3.84
N LEU A 277 1.51 -15.35 3.33
CA LEU A 277 0.37 -15.13 2.44
C LEU A 277 0.43 -15.92 1.13
N LEU A 278 1.62 -16.30 0.66
CA LEU A 278 1.76 -17.05 -0.59
C LEU A 278 1.22 -18.50 -0.47
N ASP A 279 1.32 -19.06 0.73
CA ASP A 279 1.00 -20.46 0.98
C ASP A 279 -0.22 -20.68 1.89
N THR A 280 -0.69 -19.61 2.56
CA THR A 280 -1.83 -19.67 3.50
C THR A 280 -2.91 -18.67 3.07
N PRO A 281 -4.03 -19.16 2.49
CA PRO A 281 -5.16 -18.30 2.16
C PRO A 281 -5.76 -17.64 3.41
N THR A 282 -6.02 -16.34 3.34
CA THR A 282 -6.66 -15.60 4.44
C THR A 282 -8.18 -15.81 4.44
N ARG A 283 -8.80 -15.83 5.62
CA ARG A 283 -10.25 -15.86 5.76
C ARG A 283 -10.86 -14.45 5.69
N SER A 284 -10.13 -13.44 6.13
CA SER A 284 -10.49 -12.02 6.03
C SER A 284 -9.74 -11.33 4.89
N ASP A 285 -10.23 -10.17 4.46
CA ASP A 285 -9.57 -9.27 3.54
C ASP A 285 -8.89 -8.16 4.35
N CYS A 286 -7.70 -8.44 4.92
CA CYS A 286 -7.06 -7.50 5.83
C CYS A 286 -6.62 -6.23 5.07
N GLY A 287 -7.19 -5.08 5.43
CA GLY A 287 -6.94 -3.80 4.77
C GLY A 287 -5.49 -3.30 4.94
N GLY A 288 -4.77 -3.84 5.92
CA GLY A 288 -3.41 -3.43 6.21
C GLY A 288 -2.32 -4.13 5.41
N ALA A 289 -2.56 -5.35 4.83
CA ALA A 289 -1.42 -6.11 4.32
C ALA A 289 -1.69 -7.25 3.32
N CYS A 290 -2.93 -7.61 3.04
CA CYS A 290 -3.23 -8.92 2.44
C CYS A 290 -3.46 -8.91 0.92
N ALA A 291 -3.42 -7.76 0.25
CA ALA A 291 -3.64 -7.69 -1.18
C ALA A 291 -2.42 -8.15 -1.99
N PHE A 292 -2.71 -8.62 -3.18
CA PHE A 292 -1.78 -8.96 -4.23
C PHE A 292 -2.07 -8.11 -5.46
N ALA A 293 -1.06 -7.76 -6.23
CA ALA A 293 -1.20 -7.11 -7.55
C ALA A 293 0.09 -7.26 -8.35
N THR A 294 0.01 -6.98 -9.64
CA THR A 294 1.18 -6.74 -10.49
C THR A 294 1.68 -5.30 -10.30
N VAL A 295 2.92 -5.05 -10.71
CA VAL A 295 3.45 -3.66 -10.80
C VAL A 295 2.65 -2.87 -11.84
N GLY A 296 2.21 -3.52 -12.93
CA GLY A 296 1.34 -2.92 -13.94
C GLY A 296 -0.01 -2.46 -13.39
N ASP A 297 -0.63 -3.25 -12.49
CA ASP A 297 -1.85 -2.82 -11.80
C ASP A 297 -1.58 -1.62 -10.88
N TYR A 298 -0.53 -1.73 -10.05
CA TYR A 298 -0.30 -0.72 -9.01
C TYR A 298 0.14 0.63 -9.59
N ILE A 299 0.86 0.66 -10.74
CA ILE A 299 1.21 1.94 -11.37
C ILE A 299 -0.02 2.67 -11.90
N ARG A 300 -1.07 1.96 -12.33
CA ARG A 300 -2.36 2.55 -12.70
C ARG A 300 -3.06 3.18 -11.49
N PHE A 301 -3.02 2.50 -10.33
CA PHE A 301 -3.53 3.05 -9.07
C PHE A 301 -2.76 4.31 -8.65
N GLY A 302 -1.43 4.27 -8.72
CA GLY A 302 -0.58 5.42 -8.42
C GLY A 302 -0.82 6.59 -9.38
N GLN A 303 -0.97 6.33 -10.68
CA GLN A 303 -1.27 7.35 -11.67
C GLN A 303 -2.66 7.96 -11.47
N MET A 304 -3.67 7.15 -11.11
CA MET A 304 -4.99 7.66 -10.75
C MET A 304 -4.91 8.66 -9.59
N LEU A 305 -4.15 8.36 -8.55
CA LEU A 305 -3.94 9.30 -7.44
C LEU A 305 -3.21 10.56 -7.90
N LEU A 306 -2.13 10.42 -8.69
CA LEU A 306 -1.38 11.56 -9.22
C LEU A 306 -2.25 12.48 -10.08
N ASN A 307 -3.19 11.92 -10.83
CA ASN A 307 -4.13 12.64 -11.68
C ASN A 307 -5.32 13.25 -10.90
N GLY A 308 -5.32 13.22 -9.58
CA GLY A 308 -6.43 13.75 -8.77
C GLY A 308 -7.68 12.87 -8.81
N GLY A 309 -7.51 11.55 -8.87
CA GLY A 309 -8.57 10.57 -8.67
C GLY A 309 -9.18 9.98 -9.95
N GLU A 310 -8.55 10.20 -11.12
CA GLU A 310 -9.07 9.73 -12.41
C GLU A 310 -7.96 9.09 -13.26
N LEU A 311 -8.30 8.04 -14.00
CA LEU A 311 -7.46 7.44 -15.02
C LEU A 311 -8.35 6.88 -16.16
N ASP A 312 -7.96 7.10 -17.43
CA ASP A 312 -8.66 6.61 -18.62
C ASP A 312 -10.16 6.96 -18.62
N GLY A 313 -10.51 8.16 -18.16
CA GLY A 313 -11.89 8.63 -18.04
C GLY A 313 -12.71 7.99 -16.89
N GLN A 314 -12.08 7.13 -16.09
CA GLN A 314 -12.71 6.52 -14.93
C GLN A 314 -12.32 7.28 -13.64
N ARG A 315 -13.32 7.93 -13.02
CA ARG A 315 -13.13 8.65 -11.77
C ARG A 315 -13.43 7.75 -10.57
N VAL A 316 -12.43 7.55 -9.74
CA VAL A 316 -12.52 6.79 -8.47
C VAL A 316 -12.75 7.74 -7.30
N LEU A 317 -12.06 8.87 -7.27
CA LEU A 317 -12.18 9.91 -6.24
C LEU A 317 -12.25 11.30 -6.88
N GLY A 318 -12.86 12.24 -6.17
CA GLY A 318 -12.79 13.65 -6.53
C GLY A 318 -11.39 14.25 -6.28
N PRO A 319 -10.96 15.27 -7.05
CA PRO A 319 -9.62 15.82 -6.93
C PRO A 319 -9.35 16.47 -5.57
N LYS A 320 -10.38 16.98 -4.91
CA LYS A 320 -10.26 17.56 -3.55
C LYS A 320 -10.07 16.47 -2.50
N THR A 321 -10.68 15.29 -2.69
CA THR A 321 -10.48 14.14 -1.81
C THR A 321 -9.07 13.58 -1.93
N VAL A 322 -8.52 13.48 -3.15
CA VAL A 322 -7.13 13.07 -3.34
C VAL A 322 -6.17 14.09 -2.72
N HIS A 323 -6.38 15.38 -2.96
CA HIS A 323 -5.58 16.43 -2.31
C HIS A 323 -5.66 16.33 -0.79
N HIS A 324 -6.86 16.09 -0.23
CA HIS A 324 -7.03 15.86 1.21
C HIS A 324 -6.27 14.61 1.65
N MET A 325 -6.39 13.49 0.94
CA MET A 325 -5.66 12.25 1.24
C MET A 325 -4.15 12.45 1.31
N THR A 326 -3.58 13.25 0.40
CA THR A 326 -2.14 13.49 0.26
C THR A 326 -1.65 14.75 0.96
N SER A 327 -2.46 15.34 1.84
CA SER A 327 -2.09 16.47 2.71
C SER A 327 -1.54 15.98 4.05
N ASN A 328 -0.86 16.87 4.78
CA ASN A 328 -0.39 16.58 6.14
C ASN A 328 -1.56 16.55 7.14
N HIS A 329 -1.80 15.41 7.78
CA HIS A 329 -2.81 15.22 8.82
C HIS A 329 -2.26 15.10 10.25
N LEU A 330 -0.94 15.22 10.42
CA LEU A 330 -0.31 15.27 11.74
C LEU A 330 -0.05 16.73 12.10
N GLY A 331 -1.05 17.35 12.75
CA GLY A 331 -0.94 18.72 13.23
C GLY A 331 0.08 18.86 14.38
N PRO A 332 0.39 20.10 14.81
CA PRO A 332 1.44 20.37 15.79
C PRO A 332 1.23 19.72 17.17
N GLY A 333 0.00 19.31 17.50
CA GLY A 333 -0.31 18.58 18.75
C GLY A 333 -0.12 17.06 18.65
N ILE A 334 0.27 16.52 17.50
CA ILE A 334 0.43 15.08 17.28
C ILE A 334 1.91 14.76 17.10
N LYS A 335 2.47 13.89 17.93
CA LYS A 335 3.87 13.45 17.82
C LYS A 335 4.05 12.71 16.50
N ASN A 336 4.89 13.25 15.61
CA ASN A 336 5.22 12.66 14.33
C ASN A 336 6.34 11.61 14.48
N ASN A 337 5.97 10.33 14.43
CA ASN A 337 6.90 9.21 14.48
C ASN A 337 7.04 8.50 13.13
N VAL A 338 6.72 9.14 12.00
CA VAL A 338 6.72 8.52 10.67
C VAL A 338 8.13 8.00 10.29
N ALA A 339 9.19 8.73 10.65
CA ALA A 339 10.57 8.32 10.43
C ALA A 339 10.97 7.04 11.19
N ASN A 340 10.26 6.66 12.26
CA ASN A 340 10.51 5.41 12.98
C ASN A 340 10.09 4.17 12.17
N VAL A 341 9.22 4.33 11.16
CA VAL A 341 8.84 3.22 10.27
C VAL A 341 9.97 2.94 9.28
N GLU A 342 10.52 4.00 8.68
CA GLU A 342 11.66 3.94 7.75
C GLU A 342 12.51 5.20 7.89
N PRO A 343 13.82 5.09 8.18
CA PRO A 343 14.69 6.24 8.47
C PRO A 343 14.74 7.32 7.37
N HIS A 344 14.65 6.92 6.09
CA HIS A 344 14.65 7.88 4.97
C HIS A 344 13.42 8.80 4.96
N ARG A 345 12.43 8.57 5.83
CA ARG A 345 11.25 9.43 5.99
C ARG A 345 11.45 10.59 6.96
N ALA A 346 12.69 10.97 7.28
CA ALA A 346 12.96 12.27 7.89
C ALA A 346 12.38 13.39 7.00
N GLY A 347 11.67 14.36 7.60
CA GLY A 347 10.98 15.41 6.83
C GLY A 347 9.66 15.01 6.18
N PHE A 348 9.16 13.79 6.49
CA PHE A 348 7.82 13.38 6.13
C PHE A 348 6.83 13.55 7.29
N SER A 349 5.60 13.75 6.94
CA SER A 349 4.42 13.62 7.78
C SER A 349 3.51 12.52 7.21
N PHE A 350 2.26 12.44 7.68
CA PHE A 350 1.32 11.42 7.24
C PHE A 350 -0.01 12.04 6.81
N GLY A 351 -0.49 11.57 5.66
CA GLY A 351 -1.80 11.87 5.11
C GLY A 351 -2.84 10.82 5.54
N LEU A 352 -3.81 10.57 4.66
CA LEU A 352 -4.77 9.49 4.87
C LEU A 352 -4.22 8.20 4.25
N SER A 353 -3.44 7.46 5.03
CA SER A 353 -2.80 6.16 4.67
C SER A 353 -1.63 6.24 3.68
N VAL A 354 -1.05 7.41 3.50
CA VAL A 354 0.20 7.62 2.77
C VAL A 354 1.13 8.53 3.58
N ALA A 355 2.44 8.30 3.50
CA ALA A 355 3.42 9.28 3.99
C ALA A 355 3.51 10.43 2.99
N VAL A 356 3.67 11.64 3.48
CA VAL A 356 3.72 12.87 2.68
C VAL A 356 5.00 13.63 3.02
N ARG A 357 5.85 13.91 2.05
CA ARG A 357 7.04 14.74 2.25
C ARG A 357 6.61 16.18 2.50
N THR A 358 7.04 16.75 3.61
CA THR A 358 6.69 18.12 4.02
C THR A 358 7.88 19.08 3.98
N HIS A 359 9.12 18.56 3.94
CA HIS A 359 10.34 19.37 3.95
C HIS A 359 11.32 18.88 2.90
N GLU A 360 12.05 19.81 2.31
CA GLU A 360 13.22 19.53 1.48
C GLU A 360 14.47 19.29 2.35
N GLY A 361 15.39 18.44 1.88
CA GLY A 361 16.73 18.29 2.45
C GLY A 361 16.81 17.56 3.80
N LEU A 362 15.71 17.17 4.42
CA LEU A 362 15.75 16.39 5.66
C LEU A 362 15.83 14.87 5.41
N SER A 363 15.26 14.41 4.31
CA SER A 363 15.37 13.00 3.89
C SER A 363 16.73 12.74 3.26
N ALA A 364 17.26 11.53 3.46
CA ALA A 364 18.50 11.07 2.82
C ALA A 364 18.35 10.79 1.31
N VAL A 365 17.11 10.75 0.80
CA VAL A 365 16.81 10.51 -0.62
C VAL A 365 16.19 11.76 -1.28
N PRO A 366 16.45 12.01 -2.58
CA PRO A 366 15.85 13.14 -3.31
C PRO A 366 14.33 13.02 -3.39
N GLY A 367 13.68 14.16 -3.68
CA GLY A 367 12.22 14.27 -3.83
C GLY A 367 11.75 15.66 -3.44
N ASN A 368 10.47 15.96 -3.71
CA ASN A 368 9.89 17.29 -3.49
C ASN A 368 8.83 17.27 -2.39
N PRO A 369 8.60 18.37 -1.66
CA PRO A 369 7.42 18.53 -0.82
C PRO A 369 6.14 18.26 -1.63
N GLY A 370 5.23 17.47 -1.06
CA GLY A 370 4.05 16.95 -1.74
C GLY A 370 4.24 15.54 -2.32
N GLU A 371 5.47 14.99 -2.41
CA GLU A 371 5.67 13.56 -2.68
C GLU A 371 4.89 12.75 -1.67
N PHE A 372 4.11 11.75 -2.15
CA PHE A 372 3.40 10.82 -1.31
C PHE A 372 3.75 9.39 -1.66
N SER A 373 3.79 8.51 -0.65
CA SER A 373 4.34 7.18 -0.83
C SER A 373 3.87 6.21 0.24
N TRP A 374 3.96 4.91 -0.06
CA TRP A 374 3.98 3.87 0.96
C TRP A 374 4.71 2.63 0.46
N ASN A 375 5.12 1.75 1.39
CA ASN A 375 5.94 0.60 1.09
C ASN A 375 5.37 -0.67 1.73
N GLY A 376 5.72 -1.83 1.17
CA GLY A 376 5.33 -3.14 1.69
C GLY A 376 6.45 -3.87 2.42
N ALA A 377 6.16 -4.54 3.53
CA ALA A 377 7.15 -5.29 4.31
C ALA A 377 7.85 -6.42 3.51
N TYR A 378 7.28 -6.81 2.38
CA TYR A 378 7.86 -7.85 1.52
C TYR A 378 8.74 -7.30 0.39
N GLY A 379 9.06 -6.00 0.41
CA GLY A 379 9.99 -5.36 -0.53
C GLY A 379 9.34 -4.41 -1.53
N THR A 380 8.03 -4.46 -1.69
CA THR A 380 7.30 -3.58 -2.61
C THR A 380 7.44 -2.11 -2.23
N GLN A 381 7.44 -1.21 -3.22
CA GLN A 381 7.58 0.24 -3.07
C GLN A 381 6.65 0.98 -4.03
N PHE A 382 6.09 2.07 -3.55
CA PHE A 382 5.33 3.04 -4.35
C PHE A 382 5.66 4.45 -3.88
N PHE A 383 5.94 5.36 -4.82
CA PHE A 383 5.93 6.79 -4.57
C PHE A 383 5.41 7.56 -5.79
N ALA A 384 4.81 8.70 -5.55
CA ALA A 384 4.37 9.64 -6.56
C ALA A 384 4.81 11.05 -6.17
N ASP A 385 5.38 11.77 -7.12
CA ASP A 385 5.82 13.16 -6.96
C ASP A 385 4.99 14.06 -7.89
N PRO A 386 4.03 14.83 -7.33
CA PRO A 386 3.19 15.70 -8.12
C PRO A 386 3.95 16.83 -8.84
N LYS A 387 5.05 17.31 -8.27
CA LYS A 387 5.88 18.37 -8.87
C LYS A 387 6.56 17.87 -10.15
N GLU A 388 7.02 16.64 -10.13
CA GLU A 388 7.67 15.98 -11.28
C GLU A 388 6.67 15.23 -12.17
N ARG A 389 5.41 15.15 -11.80
CA ARG A 389 4.37 14.31 -12.44
C ARG A 389 4.82 12.86 -12.62
N LEU A 390 5.52 12.35 -11.61
CA LEU A 390 6.23 11.08 -11.58
C LEU A 390 5.49 10.07 -10.70
N VAL A 391 5.38 8.83 -11.17
CA VAL A 391 4.97 7.67 -10.38
C VAL A 391 5.98 6.56 -10.56
N VAL A 392 6.39 5.94 -9.46
CA VAL A 392 7.30 4.80 -9.46
C VAL A 392 6.72 3.67 -8.63
N VAL A 393 6.76 2.46 -9.17
CA VAL A 393 6.36 1.23 -8.48
C VAL A 393 7.43 0.18 -8.65
N VAL A 394 7.81 -0.45 -7.55
CA VAL A 394 8.73 -1.58 -7.53
C VAL A 394 8.04 -2.78 -6.88
N GLY A 395 8.01 -3.90 -7.58
CA GLY A 395 7.63 -5.20 -7.06
C GLY A 395 8.86 -6.06 -6.83
N THR A 396 9.03 -6.58 -5.62
CA THR A 396 10.01 -7.63 -5.31
C THR A 396 9.50 -8.48 -4.14
N ALA A 397 10.02 -9.69 -3.99
CA ALA A 397 9.74 -10.59 -2.88
C ALA A 397 10.98 -10.69 -1.96
N ALA A 398 11.29 -9.60 -1.26
CA ALA A 398 12.47 -9.46 -0.39
C ALA A 398 12.05 -8.96 1.01
N PRO A 399 11.53 -9.84 1.91
CA PRO A 399 10.99 -9.42 3.21
C PRO A 399 12.05 -8.95 4.22
N GLY A 400 13.33 -9.25 4.01
CA GLY A 400 14.43 -8.84 4.89
C GLY A 400 14.71 -7.33 4.89
N GLU A 401 15.62 -6.88 5.78
CA GLU A 401 15.94 -5.45 5.96
C GLU A 401 16.59 -4.79 4.73
N LEU A 402 17.17 -5.57 3.82
CA LEU A 402 17.69 -5.07 2.53
C LEU A 402 16.66 -4.28 1.71
N ARG A 403 15.34 -4.53 1.93
CA ARG A 403 14.28 -3.78 1.25
C ARG A 403 14.40 -2.26 1.44
N LYS A 404 14.89 -1.79 2.59
CA LYS A 404 15.10 -0.37 2.87
C LYS A 404 16.18 0.22 1.95
N TYR A 405 17.30 -0.48 1.84
CA TYR A 405 18.40 -0.12 0.94
C TYR A 405 17.93 -0.06 -0.54
N TYR A 406 17.19 -1.06 -1.02
CA TYR A 406 16.72 -1.05 -2.41
C TYR A 406 15.82 0.14 -2.72
N ARG A 407 14.98 0.54 -1.79
CA ARG A 407 14.06 1.67 -1.94
C ARG A 407 14.80 2.98 -2.10
N GLU A 408 15.81 3.20 -1.27
CA GLU A 408 16.68 4.37 -1.33
C GLU A 408 17.43 4.40 -2.66
N GLN A 409 18.08 3.30 -3.04
CA GLN A 409 18.87 3.24 -4.28
C GLN A 409 17.99 3.41 -5.54
N VAL A 410 16.80 2.83 -5.59
CA VAL A 410 15.89 3.05 -6.72
C VAL A 410 15.47 4.51 -6.79
N GLN A 411 15.13 5.14 -5.68
CA GLN A 411 14.74 6.56 -5.65
C GLN A 411 15.89 7.46 -6.09
N ASP A 412 17.10 7.23 -5.60
CA ASP A 412 18.31 7.95 -5.99
C ASP A 412 18.58 7.85 -7.50
N ILE A 413 18.52 6.63 -8.05
CA ILE A 413 18.76 6.39 -9.47
C ILE A 413 17.68 7.04 -10.34
N VAL A 414 16.40 6.93 -9.95
CA VAL A 414 15.28 7.50 -10.72
C VAL A 414 15.42 9.02 -10.80
N TYR A 415 15.59 9.70 -9.66
CA TYR A 415 15.79 11.16 -9.68
C TYR A 415 17.11 11.56 -10.35
N GLY A 416 18.19 10.79 -10.15
CA GLY A 416 19.47 11.01 -10.81
C GLY A 416 19.47 10.75 -12.33
N ALA A 417 18.41 10.12 -12.86
CA ALA A 417 18.21 9.94 -14.30
C ALA A 417 17.39 11.06 -14.95
N MET A 418 16.75 11.93 -14.16
CA MET A 418 16.00 13.08 -14.67
C MET A 418 16.96 14.16 -15.17
N VAL A 419 16.66 14.74 -16.34
CA VAL A 419 17.47 15.79 -16.99
C VAL A 419 16.65 17.06 -17.30
N LYS A 420 15.36 17.01 -17.05
CA LYS A 420 14.43 18.16 -17.19
C LYS A 420 13.34 18.09 -16.15
#